data_cfe361e72529ce411b3b9cbafd68527f
#
_entry.id   cfe361e72529ce411b3b9cbafd68527f
#
_cell.length_a   1.000
_cell.length_b   1.000
_cell.length_c   1.000
_cell.angle_alpha   90.00
_cell.angle_beta   90.00
_cell.angle_gamma   90.00
#
_symmetry.space_group_name_H-M   'P 1'
#
loop_
_entity.id
_entity.type
_entity.pdbx_description
1 polymer ?
#
loop_
_entity_poly.entity_id
_entity_poly.type
_entity_poly.pdbx_seq_one_letter_code
_entity_poly.pdbx_strand_id
1 'polypeptide(L)'
;MLIIDSQIHLWDGDQAPPHHGQKPYTAEEAVADMDAAGVNAAINAPPMWDADSNRYAIESASRFPDRFATTGWLKLDRPEAPDLVRGWRSQPGMIGFRILCALEDERSWPTDGTMDWFLPLAEESGLPVVLGGPFVLPHVERWAAQHPNLKIVLDHFGIVGQTPTRGLIQHEAVLTWSRFPNVSVKLSGGPDYAREDEYPFKSLHDRIHRLYDAYGPERLFWGTDITRLSNCTWRQAVSMFTEELPWLSENDKTLIMGEALSRWFNWRPSPAEPASAAPR
;
A
#
# COMPACT_ATOMS: atom_id res chain seq x y z
N MET A 1 3.59 15.23 13.42
CA MET A 1 2.67 14.19 12.93
C MET A 1 3.52 13.09 12.29
N LEU A 2 3.24 11.83 12.60
CA LEU A 2 3.87 10.68 11.94
C LEU A 2 3.27 10.53 10.54
N ILE A 3 4.13 10.51 9.49
CA ILE A 3 3.72 10.33 8.10
C ILE A 3 4.36 9.04 7.58
N ILE A 4 3.52 8.06 7.22
CA ILE A 4 3.94 6.78 6.65
C ILE A 4 3.27 6.59 5.30
N ASP A 5 4.08 6.45 4.26
CA ASP A 5 3.57 6.10 2.94
C ASP A 5 3.17 4.61 2.90
N SER A 6 1.89 4.32 2.64
CA SER A 6 1.38 2.96 2.64
C SER A 6 1.80 2.13 1.42
N GLN A 7 2.42 2.76 0.42
CA GLN A 7 2.76 2.10 -0.84
C GLN A 7 3.87 2.82 -1.60
N ILE A 8 5.04 2.20 -1.65
CA ILE A 8 6.12 2.53 -2.59
C ILE A 8 6.63 1.24 -3.24
N HIS A 9 7.46 1.37 -4.25
CA HIS A 9 8.19 0.27 -4.87
C HIS A 9 9.68 0.56 -4.88
N LEU A 10 10.49 -0.38 -4.38
CA LEU A 10 11.94 -0.32 -4.41
C LEU A 10 12.47 -1.48 -5.24
N TRP A 11 13.47 -1.21 -6.09
CA TRP A 11 14.18 -2.23 -6.86
C TRP A 11 15.61 -1.78 -7.20
N ASP A 12 16.51 -2.74 -7.39
CA ASP A 12 17.91 -2.53 -7.74
C ASP A 12 18.29 -3.05 -9.15
N GLY A 13 17.34 -3.70 -9.83
CA GLY A 13 17.53 -4.20 -11.20
C GLY A 13 17.25 -3.16 -12.28
N ASP A 14 17.77 -3.40 -13.49
CA ASP A 14 17.68 -2.47 -14.62
C ASP A 14 16.35 -2.51 -15.38
N GLN A 15 15.42 -3.38 -14.99
CA GLN A 15 14.17 -3.61 -15.71
C GLN A 15 12.97 -3.14 -14.87
N ALA A 16 12.24 -2.17 -15.37
CA ALA A 16 10.94 -1.79 -14.85
C ALA A 16 9.98 -1.48 -15.99
N PRO A 17 8.66 -1.69 -15.80
CA PRO A 17 7.66 -1.23 -16.75
C PRO A 17 7.71 0.29 -16.91
N PRO A 18 7.45 0.83 -18.12
CA PRO A 18 7.57 2.27 -18.40
C PRO A 18 6.79 3.18 -17.45
N HIS A 19 5.71 2.70 -16.84
CA HIS A 19 4.88 3.48 -15.92
C HIS A 19 5.46 3.59 -14.50
N HIS A 20 6.56 2.89 -14.19
CA HIS A 20 7.32 3.03 -12.94
C HIS A 20 8.65 3.76 -13.13
N GLY A 21 8.92 4.28 -14.33
CA GLY A 21 10.22 4.79 -14.70
C GLY A 21 11.19 3.66 -15.08
N GLN A 22 12.31 4.01 -15.71
CA GLN A 22 13.25 3.01 -16.28
C GLN A 22 14.56 2.91 -15.48
N LYS A 23 14.68 3.65 -14.40
CA LYS A 23 15.82 3.58 -13.49
C LYS A 23 15.46 2.73 -12.29
N PRO A 24 16.41 2.03 -11.67
CA PRO A 24 16.24 1.55 -10.30
C PRO A 24 15.80 2.67 -9.38
N TYR A 25 14.93 2.35 -8.41
CA TYR A 25 14.59 3.26 -7.33
C TYR A 25 15.06 2.63 -6.02
N THR A 26 16.21 3.07 -5.57
CA THR A 26 16.92 2.44 -4.45
C THR A 26 16.41 2.90 -3.10
N ALA A 27 16.73 2.13 -2.06
CA ALA A 27 16.37 2.47 -0.70
C ALA A 27 16.99 3.81 -0.26
N GLU A 28 18.22 4.11 -0.70
CA GLU A 28 18.91 5.36 -0.41
C GLU A 28 18.24 6.57 -1.07
N GLU A 29 17.86 6.44 -2.34
CA GLU A 29 17.12 7.50 -3.06
C GLU A 29 15.78 7.74 -2.38
N ALA A 30 15.05 6.68 -2.04
CA ALA A 30 13.77 6.79 -1.36
C ALA A 30 13.90 7.45 0.02
N VAL A 31 14.94 7.15 0.80
CA VAL A 31 15.20 7.83 2.08
C VAL A 31 15.44 9.32 1.86
N ALA A 32 16.26 9.70 0.88
CA ALA A 32 16.54 11.11 0.59
C ALA A 32 15.26 11.86 0.14
N ASP A 33 14.45 11.25 -0.71
CA ASP A 33 13.20 11.83 -1.19
C ASP A 33 12.14 11.93 -0.06
N MET A 34 12.04 10.92 0.81
CA MET A 34 11.19 10.95 2.00
C MET A 34 11.59 12.09 2.93
N ASP A 35 12.88 12.27 3.20
CA ASP A 35 13.39 13.35 4.06
C ASP A 35 13.05 14.73 3.48
N ALA A 36 13.21 14.90 2.15
CA ALA A 36 12.85 16.14 1.47
C ALA A 36 11.34 16.43 1.50
N ALA A 37 10.49 15.39 1.54
CA ALA A 37 9.03 15.50 1.58
C ALA A 37 8.46 15.53 3.00
N GLY A 38 9.26 15.24 4.03
CA GLY A 38 8.80 15.15 5.42
C GLY A 38 8.08 13.84 5.74
N VAL A 39 8.35 12.76 4.97
CA VAL A 39 7.81 11.41 5.17
C VAL A 39 8.74 10.62 6.10
N ASN A 40 8.19 10.07 7.17
CA ASN A 40 8.99 9.37 8.17
C ASN A 40 9.39 7.95 7.73
N ALA A 41 8.46 7.25 7.08
CA ALA A 41 8.68 5.86 6.68
C ALA A 41 7.74 5.46 5.54
N ALA A 42 7.99 4.30 4.94
CA ALA A 42 7.14 3.76 3.87
C ALA A 42 7.01 2.24 3.95
N ILE A 43 5.86 1.73 3.47
CA ILE A 43 5.69 0.31 3.20
C ILE A 43 6.10 0.04 1.75
N ASN A 44 7.16 -0.73 1.58
CA ASN A 44 7.57 -1.24 0.28
C ASN A 44 6.67 -2.39 -0.15
N ALA A 45 6.13 -2.30 -1.36
CA ALA A 45 5.48 -3.39 -2.06
C ALA A 45 6.46 -3.86 -3.16
N PRO A 46 7.17 -4.96 -2.96
CA PRO A 46 8.16 -5.45 -3.93
C PRO A 46 7.55 -5.61 -5.31
N PRO A 47 8.20 -5.14 -6.38
CA PRO A 47 7.64 -5.18 -7.72
C PRO A 47 7.50 -6.61 -8.25
N MET A 48 6.36 -6.93 -8.85
CA MET A 48 6.05 -8.28 -9.36
C MET A 48 6.74 -8.62 -10.68
N TRP A 49 7.36 -7.64 -11.35
CA TRP A 49 8.15 -7.91 -12.58
C TRP A 49 9.54 -8.46 -12.29
N ASP A 50 9.98 -8.41 -11.03
CA ASP A 50 11.24 -8.97 -10.55
C ASP A 50 10.95 -10.11 -9.57
N ALA A 51 11.27 -11.32 -9.95
CA ALA A 51 11.02 -12.51 -9.14
C ALA A 51 11.83 -12.53 -7.83
N ASP A 52 12.91 -11.75 -7.73
CA ASP A 52 13.79 -11.64 -6.57
C ASP A 52 13.55 -10.36 -5.75
N SER A 53 12.50 -9.63 -6.04
CA SER A 53 12.21 -8.34 -5.43
C SER A 53 12.00 -8.38 -3.90
N ASN A 54 11.52 -9.49 -3.35
CA ASN A 54 11.43 -9.68 -1.90
C ASN A 54 12.83 -9.68 -1.25
N ARG A 55 13.88 -10.20 -1.91
CA ARG A 55 15.27 -10.13 -1.41
C ARG A 55 15.69 -8.68 -1.19
N TYR A 56 15.51 -7.83 -2.20
CA TYR A 56 15.88 -6.42 -2.08
C TYR A 56 15.02 -5.68 -1.05
N ALA A 57 13.75 -6.06 -0.90
CA ALA A 57 12.89 -5.49 0.14
C ALA A 57 13.35 -5.86 1.57
N ILE A 58 13.74 -7.12 1.80
CA ILE A 58 14.31 -7.58 3.09
C ILE A 58 15.63 -6.87 3.38
N GLU A 59 16.51 -6.74 2.37
CA GLU A 59 17.76 -6.03 2.49
C GLU A 59 17.52 -4.54 2.84
N SER A 60 16.62 -3.87 2.13
CA SER A 60 16.25 -2.48 2.39
C SER A 60 15.72 -2.26 3.80
N ALA A 61 14.81 -3.14 4.27
CA ALA A 61 14.28 -3.08 5.62
C ALA A 61 15.33 -3.40 6.70
N SER A 62 16.29 -4.29 6.40
CA SER A 62 17.40 -4.61 7.31
C SER A 62 18.38 -3.43 7.47
N ARG A 63 18.62 -2.69 6.38
CA ARG A 63 19.53 -1.53 6.37
C ARG A 63 18.89 -0.28 6.95
N PHE A 64 17.58 -0.13 6.78
CA PHE A 64 16.80 1.02 7.21
C PHE A 64 15.54 0.59 7.98
N PRO A 65 15.67 -0.07 9.15
CA PRO A 65 14.54 -0.71 9.85
C PRO A 65 13.48 0.29 10.35
N ASP A 66 13.86 1.54 10.58
CA ASP A 66 12.95 2.62 10.97
C ASP A 66 12.33 3.37 9.78
N ARG A 67 12.72 3.01 8.55
CA ARG A 67 12.26 3.68 7.33
C ARG A 67 11.42 2.78 6.45
N PHE A 68 11.68 1.48 6.42
CA PHE A 68 10.97 0.55 5.54
C PHE A 68 10.43 -0.66 6.27
N ALA A 69 9.19 -0.99 5.95
CA ALA A 69 8.60 -2.31 6.14
C ALA A 69 8.03 -2.79 4.80
N THR A 70 7.61 -4.05 4.72
CA THR A 70 7.28 -4.68 3.44
C THR A 70 5.99 -5.47 3.52
N THR A 71 5.13 -5.28 2.53
CA THR A 71 4.06 -6.21 2.17
C THR A 71 4.52 -7.02 0.97
N GLY A 72 5.16 -8.15 1.23
CA GLY A 72 5.76 -8.98 0.19
C GLY A 72 4.74 -9.84 -0.54
N TRP A 73 5.11 -10.33 -1.70
CA TRP A 73 4.32 -11.26 -2.50
C TRP A 73 5.01 -12.63 -2.60
N LEU A 74 4.23 -13.67 -2.84
CA LEU A 74 4.76 -15.02 -3.02
C LEU A 74 3.88 -15.79 -4.00
N LYS A 75 4.49 -16.79 -4.63
CA LYS A 75 3.77 -17.75 -5.49
C LYS A 75 3.07 -18.77 -4.60
N LEU A 76 1.74 -18.66 -4.49
CA LEU A 76 0.92 -19.52 -3.64
C LEU A 76 0.78 -20.96 -4.19
N ASP A 77 1.03 -21.17 -5.47
CA ASP A 77 0.98 -22.47 -6.14
C ASP A 77 2.22 -23.35 -5.92
N ARG A 78 3.22 -22.85 -5.17
CA ARG A 78 4.44 -23.60 -4.87
C ARG A 78 4.26 -24.49 -3.64
N PRO A 79 4.82 -25.73 -3.67
CA PRO A 79 4.70 -26.65 -2.52
C PRO A 79 5.22 -26.08 -1.20
N GLU A 80 6.25 -25.23 -1.24
CA GLU A 80 6.84 -24.55 -0.08
C GLU A 80 6.07 -23.35 0.43
N ALA A 81 5.05 -22.85 -0.29
CA ALA A 81 4.34 -21.64 0.04
C ALA A 81 3.70 -21.66 1.45
N PRO A 82 3.07 -22.75 1.93
CA PRO A 82 2.52 -22.78 3.29
C PRO A 82 3.58 -22.57 4.39
N ASP A 83 4.79 -23.11 4.20
CA ASP A 83 5.88 -22.94 5.18
C ASP A 83 6.47 -21.53 5.12
N LEU A 84 6.55 -20.95 3.91
CA LEU A 84 6.94 -19.54 3.74
C LEU A 84 5.94 -18.61 4.44
N VAL A 85 4.63 -18.86 4.32
CA VAL A 85 3.59 -18.06 5.01
C VAL A 85 3.77 -18.16 6.54
N ARG A 86 3.99 -19.35 7.09
CA ARG A 86 4.23 -19.54 8.54
C ARG A 86 5.49 -18.83 9.03
N GLY A 87 6.54 -18.84 8.22
CA GLY A 87 7.83 -18.19 8.52
C GLY A 87 7.90 -16.70 8.16
N TRP A 88 6.84 -16.13 7.57
CA TRP A 88 6.89 -14.80 6.94
C TRP A 88 7.38 -13.69 7.86
N ARG A 89 6.82 -13.63 9.07
CA ARG A 89 7.15 -12.61 10.08
C ARG A 89 8.60 -12.70 10.58
N SER A 90 9.27 -13.83 10.43
CA SER A 90 10.67 -13.98 10.88
C SER A 90 11.67 -13.29 9.94
N GLN A 91 11.24 -12.91 8.75
CA GLN A 91 12.06 -12.19 7.78
C GLN A 91 12.05 -10.69 8.12
N PRO A 92 13.20 -10.00 8.09
CA PRO A 92 13.29 -8.59 8.42
C PRO A 92 12.31 -7.73 7.60
N GLY A 93 11.53 -6.92 8.30
CA GLY A 93 10.62 -5.97 7.70
C GLY A 93 9.35 -6.55 7.06
N MET A 94 9.18 -7.89 7.01
CA MET A 94 7.97 -8.50 6.44
C MET A 94 6.79 -8.39 7.40
N ILE A 95 5.89 -7.44 7.15
CA ILE A 95 4.74 -7.11 8.01
C ILE A 95 3.38 -7.42 7.39
N GLY A 96 3.33 -7.94 6.18
CA GLY A 96 2.09 -8.31 5.50
C GLY A 96 2.33 -9.02 4.18
N PHE A 97 1.25 -9.46 3.58
CA PHE A 97 1.23 -10.09 2.25
C PHE A 97 0.56 -9.15 1.24
N ARG A 98 0.94 -9.26 -0.04
CA ARG A 98 0.26 -8.57 -1.13
C ARG A 98 -0.14 -9.55 -2.22
N ILE A 99 -1.43 -9.67 -2.52
CA ILE A 99 -2.02 -10.59 -3.49
C ILE A 99 -2.82 -9.79 -4.51
N LEU A 100 -2.41 -9.85 -5.77
CA LEU A 100 -3.06 -9.15 -6.88
C LEU A 100 -3.63 -10.09 -7.94
N CYS A 101 -3.12 -11.32 -8.04
CA CYS A 101 -3.42 -12.27 -9.10
C CYS A 101 -3.26 -11.63 -10.49
N ALA A 102 -2.20 -10.81 -10.66
CA ALA A 102 -1.97 -10.03 -11.88
C ALA A 102 -1.38 -10.87 -13.00
N LEU A 103 -0.59 -11.89 -12.66
CA LEU A 103 0.01 -12.81 -13.60
C LEU A 103 -1.04 -13.83 -14.08
N GLU A 104 -0.87 -14.32 -15.30
CA GLU A 104 -1.87 -15.20 -15.93
C GLU A 104 -2.10 -16.49 -15.16
N ASP A 105 -1.05 -17.08 -14.63
CA ASP A 105 -1.05 -18.30 -13.81
C ASP A 105 -1.63 -18.11 -12.40
N GLU A 106 -1.83 -16.86 -11.96
CA GLU A 106 -2.40 -16.52 -10.65
C GLU A 106 -3.91 -16.23 -10.68
N ARG A 107 -4.47 -15.99 -11.88
CA ARG A 107 -5.86 -15.52 -12.04
C ARG A 107 -6.91 -16.51 -11.54
N SER A 108 -6.58 -17.80 -11.46
CA SER A 108 -7.46 -18.83 -10.93
C SER A 108 -7.47 -18.93 -9.40
N TRP A 109 -6.44 -18.42 -8.71
CA TRP A 109 -6.28 -18.58 -7.26
C TRP A 109 -7.51 -18.19 -6.42
N PRO A 110 -8.28 -17.15 -6.78
CA PRO A 110 -9.50 -16.81 -6.05
C PRO A 110 -10.60 -17.87 -6.08
N THR A 111 -10.50 -18.85 -7.02
CA THR A 111 -11.57 -19.83 -7.30
C THR A 111 -11.12 -21.28 -7.37
N ASP A 112 -9.81 -21.57 -7.40
CA ASP A 112 -9.27 -22.91 -7.57
C ASP A 112 -8.88 -23.62 -6.25
N GLY A 113 -9.16 -22.98 -5.11
CA GLY A 113 -8.82 -23.49 -3.78
C GLY A 113 -7.51 -22.95 -3.21
N THR A 114 -6.70 -22.23 -3.99
CA THR A 114 -5.44 -21.65 -3.52
C THR A 114 -5.66 -20.68 -2.36
N MET A 115 -6.65 -19.80 -2.47
CA MET A 115 -6.97 -18.86 -1.38
C MET A 115 -7.58 -19.56 -0.16
N ASP A 116 -8.17 -20.73 -0.32
CA ASP A 116 -8.83 -21.45 0.79
C ASP A 116 -7.84 -22.00 1.82
N TRP A 117 -6.60 -22.29 1.43
CA TRP A 117 -5.54 -22.63 2.37
C TRP A 117 -4.74 -21.41 2.84
N PHE A 118 -4.56 -20.40 1.95
CA PHE A 118 -3.74 -19.23 2.24
C PHE A 118 -4.37 -18.30 3.29
N LEU A 119 -5.66 -17.95 3.11
CA LEU A 119 -6.32 -16.98 3.99
C LEU A 119 -6.38 -17.42 5.46
N PRO A 120 -6.70 -18.69 5.80
CA PRO A 120 -6.62 -19.16 7.18
C PRO A 120 -5.22 -19.04 7.79
N LEU A 121 -4.16 -19.38 7.04
CA LEU A 121 -2.78 -19.24 7.54
C LEU A 121 -2.37 -17.79 7.71
N ALA A 122 -2.80 -16.90 6.80
CA ALA A 122 -2.56 -15.47 6.92
C ALA A 122 -3.30 -14.90 8.15
N GLU A 123 -4.54 -15.31 8.38
CA GLU A 123 -5.31 -14.93 9.58
C GLU A 123 -4.63 -15.40 10.87
N GLU A 124 -4.18 -16.66 10.92
CA GLU A 124 -3.43 -17.23 12.05
C GLU A 124 -2.12 -16.47 12.32
N SER A 125 -1.42 -16.03 11.28
CA SER A 125 -0.18 -15.26 11.41
C SER A 125 -0.41 -13.87 12.01
N GLY A 126 -1.64 -13.36 11.97
CA GLY A 126 -2.02 -11.99 12.36
C GLY A 126 -1.42 -10.90 11.45
N LEU A 127 -0.91 -11.28 10.28
CA LEU A 127 -0.38 -10.35 9.28
C LEU A 127 -1.49 -9.88 8.33
N PRO A 128 -1.58 -8.58 8.03
CA PRO A 128 -2.50 -8.06 7.04
C PRO A 128 -2.25 -8.62 5.63
N VAL A 129 -3.33 -8.79 4.87
CA VAL A 129 -3.28 -9.13 3.45
C VAL A 129 -3.75 -7.94 2.63
N VAL A 130 -2.87 -7.43 1.79
CA VAL A 130 -3.16 -6.36 0.84
C VAL A 130 -3.72 -7.00 -0.43
N LEU A 131 -4.91 -6.59 -0.83
CA LEU A 131 -5.65 -7.12 -1.96
C LEU A 131 -5.91 -6.04 -3.01
N GLY A 132 -5.72 -6.36 -4.28
CA GLY A 132 -6.00 -5.42 -5.37
C GLY A 132 -6.25 -6.11 -6.70
N GLY A 133 -6.76 -5.33 -7.66
CA GLY A 133 -6.99 -5.77 -9.02
C GLY A 133 -8.31 -6.51 -9.27
N PRO A 134 -8.67 -6.68 -10.56
CA PRO A 134 -10.00 -7.12 -10.98
C PRO A 134 -10.31 -8.58 -10.67
N PHE A 135 -9.30 -9.43 -10.49
CA PHE A 135 -9.51 -10.85 -10.20
C PHE A 135 -9.72 -11.14 -8.71
N VAL A 136 -9.19 -10.28 -7.84
CA VAL A 136 -9.19 -10.47 -6.37
C VAL A 136 -10.35 -9.73 -5.71
N LEU A 137 -10.58 -8.46 -6.07
CA LEU A 137 -11.56 -7.61 -5.42
C LEU A 137 -13.00 -8.16 -5.42
N PRO A 138 -13.50 -8.88 -6.44
CA PRO A 138 -14.84 -9.48 -6.39
C PRO A 138 -15.07 -10.48 -5.25
N HIS A 139 -14.00 -10.99 -4.64
CA HIS A 139 -14.07 -12.01 -3.58
C HIS A 139 -13.93 -11.43 -2.16
N VAL A 140 -13.62 -10.13 -2.02
CA VAL A 140 -13.34 -9.46 -0.74
C VAL A 140 -14.46 -9.64 0.26
N GLU A 141 -15.73 -9.48 -0.16
CA GLU A 141 -16.88 -9.63 0.72
C GLU A 141 -16.96 -11.02 1.36
N ARG A 142 -16.80 -12.06 0.54
CA ARG A 142 -16.79 -13.45 1.01
C ARG A 142 -15.66 -13.69 2.00
N TRP A 143 -14.45 -13.27 1.67
CA TRP A 143 -13.29 -13.49 2.51
C TRP A 143 -13.33 -12.69 3.82
N ALA A 144 -13.78 -11.43 3.77
CA ALA A 144 -13.94 -10.63 4.97
C ALA A 144 -14.93 -11.23 5.96
N ALA A 145 -16.03 -11.82 5.45
CA ALA A 145 -17.03 -12.49 6.27
C ALA A 145 -16.55 -13.84 6.82
N GLN A 146 -15.80 -14.62 6.03
CA GLN A 146 -15.31 -15.94 6.42
C GLN A 146 -14.10 -15.86 7.38
N HIS A 147 -13.30 -14.78 7.30
CA HIS A 147 -12.09 -14.57 8.07
C HIS A 147 -12.16 -13.24 8.85
N PRO A 148 -13.00 -13.16 9.90
CA PRO A 148 -13.25 -11.88 10.59
C PRO A 148 -12.05 -11.32 11.36
N ASN A 149 -11.04 -12.13 11.66
CA ASN A 149 -9.80 -11.68 12.30
C ASN A 149 -8.69 -11.37 11.28
N LEU A 150 -8.87 -11.71 10.01
CA LEU A 150 -7.93 -11.37 8.95
C LEU A 150 -8.04 -9.88 8.63
N LYS A 151 -6.95 -9.15 8.80
CA LYS A 151 -6.88 -7.75 8.39
C LYS A 151 -6.71 -7.64 6.87
N ILE A 152 -7.73 -7.21 6.18
CA ILE A 152 -7.74 -7.00 4.73
C ILE A 152 -7.48 -5.52 4.44
N VAL A 153 -6.56 -5.25 3.52
CA VAL A 153 -6.23 -3.90 3.06
C VAL A 153 -6.45 -3.82 1.55
N LEU A 154 -7.32 -2.94 1.10
CA LEU A 154 -7.56 -2.75 -0.33
C LEU A 154 -6.53 -1.78 -0.91
N ASP A 155 -5.84 -2.19 -1.98
CA ASP A 155 -4.92 -1.31 -2.71
C ASP A 155 -5.67 -0.21 -3.47
N HIS A 156 -5.07 0.96 -3.58
CA HIS A 156 -5.40 2.01 -4.53
C HIS A 156 -6.90 2.34 -4.61
N PHE A 157 -7.52 2.78 -3.53
CA PHE A 157 -8.97 3.13 -3.48
C PHE A 157 -9.92 1.97 -3.84
N GLY A 158 -9.46 0.71 -3.88
CA GLY A 158 -10.22 -0.42 -4.40
C GLY A 158 -10.43 -0.35 -5.92
N ILE A 159 -9.42 0.12 -6.65
CA ILE A 159 -9.48 0.28 -8.11
C ILE A 159 -9.31 -1.07 -8.80
N VAL A 160 -10.15 -1.34 -9.79
CA VAL A 160 -10.10 -2.53 -10.65
C VAL A 160 -9.51 -2.25 -12.03
N GLY A 161 -9.37 -1.00 -12.40
CA GLY A 161 -8.81 -0.63 -13.69
C GLY A 161 -8.75 0.88 -13.91
N GLN A 162 -8.12 1.25 -15.01
CA GLN A 162 -8.00 2.63 -15.48
C GLN A 162 -8.31 2.68 -16.97
N THR A 163 -9.09 3.67 -17.39
CA THR A 163 -9.27 3.97 -18.82
C THR A 163 -8.58 5.28 -19.16
N PRO A 164 -7.98 5.39 -20.37
CA PRO A 164 -7.29 6.61 -20.79
C PRO A 164 -8.18 7.87 -20.78
N THR A 165 -9.49 7.69 -20.92
CA THR A 165 -10.46 8.79 -21.07
C THR A 165 -11.41 8.97 -19.90
N ARG A 166 -11.43 8.07 -18.93
CA ARG A 166 -12.42 8.05 -17.83
C ARG A 166 -11.82 7.98 -16.43
N GLY A 167 -10.50 7.97 -16.32
CA GLY A 167 -9.84 7.89 -15.00
C GLY A 167 -10.12 6.56 -14.29
N LEU A 168 -10.40 6.65 -13.01
CA LEU A 168 -10.53 5.52 -12.12
C LEU A 168 -11.79 4.68 -12.36
N ILE A 169 -11.60 3.37 -12.55
CA ILE A 169 -12.67 2.39 -12.39
C ILE A 169 -12.49 1.78 -10.99
N GLN A 170 -13.26 2.27 -10.04
CA GLN A 170 -13.31 1.73 -8.70
C GLN A 170 -14.32 0.57 -8.65
N HIS A 171 -14.04 -0.46 -7.83
CA HIS A 171 -15.01 -1.51 -7.61
C HIS A 171 -16.24 -0.93 -6.90
N GLU A 172 -17.44 -1.13 -7.46
CA GLU A 172 -18.67 -0.51 -6.96
C GLU A 172 -18.97 -0.86 -5.50
N ALA A 173 -18.65 -2.10 -5.09
CA ALA A 173 -18.89 -2.59 -3.75
C ALA A 173 -17.90 -2.06 -2.69
N VAL A 174 -16.84 -1.33 -3.05
CA VAL A 174 -15.81 -0.90 -2.08
C VAL A 174 -16.42 -0.14 -0.89
N LEU A 175 -17.39 0.72 -1.13
CA LEU A 175 -18.07 1.46 -0.04
C LEU A 175 -18.90 0.54 0.85
N THR A 176 -19.51 -0.51 0.28
CA THR A 176 -20.35 -1.45 1.04
C THR A 176 -19.52 -2.39 1.92
N TRP A 177 -18.26 -2.66 1.56
CA TRP A 177 -17.35 -3.48 2.36
C TRP A 177 -16.88 -2.78 3.65
N SER A 178 -17.13 -1.49 3.80
CA SER A 178 -16.89 -0.75 5.05
C SER A 178 -17.63 -1.32 6.26
N ARG A 179 -18.72 -2.08 6.04
CA ARG A 179 -19.45 -2.80 7.10
C ARG A 179 -18.62 -3.89 7.78
N PHE A 180 -17.54 -4.36 7.15
CA PHE A 180 -16.62 -5.32 7.73
C PHE A 180 -15.51 -4.55 8.48
N PRO A 181 -15.41 -4.71 9.81
CA PRO A 181 -14.43 -3.97 10.61
C PRO A 181 -12.98 -4.36 10.29
N ASN A 182 -12.77 -5.52 9.69
CA ASN A 182 -11.49 -6.06 9.28
C ASN A 182 -11.06 -5.64 7.86
N VAL A 183 -11.79 -4.72 7.20
CA VAL A 183 -11.44 -4.18 5.88
C VAL A 183 -11.04 -2.71 5.99
N SER A 184 -9.93 -2.35 5.36
CA SER A 184 -9.36 -1.00 5.27
C SER A 184 -8.95 -0.68 3.82
N VAL A 185 -8.63 0.58 3.52
CA VAL A 185 -8.32 1.04 2.16
C VAL A 185 -7.07 1.91 2.15
N LYS A 186 -6.14 1.63 1.24
CA LYS A 186 -5.05 2.55 0.90
C LYS A 186 -5.54 3.64 -0.05
N LEU A 187 -5.30 4.88 0.31
CA LEU A 187 -5.52 6.06 -0.53
C LEU A 187 -4.25 6.37 -1.35
N SER A 188 -3.68 5.35 -1.99
CA SER A 188 -2.40 5.43 -2.69
C SER A 188 -2.56 5.58 -4.20
N GLY A 189 -1.60 6.29 -4.83
CA GLY A 189 -1.55 6.46 -6.28
C GLY A 189 -2.61 7.41 -6.86
N GLY A 190 -3.32 8.17 -6.04
CA GLY A 190 -4.40 9.06 -6.48
C GLY A 190 -4.01 9.95 -7.66
N PRO A 191 -2.93 10.73 -7.60
CA PRO A 191 -2.51 11.60 -8.70
C PRO A 191 -2.22 10.88 -10.02
N ASP A 192 -1.66 9.66 -10.00
CA ASP A 192 -1.47 8.87 -11.23
C ASP A 192 -2.80 8.51 -11.90
N TYR A 193 -3.82 8.32 -11.11
CA TYR A 193 -5.17 8.03 -11.61
C TYR A 193 -5.95 9.29 -12.05
N ALA A 194 -5.52 10.46 -11.60
CA ALA A 194 -6.09 11.77 -11.96
C ALA A 194 -5.14 12.56 -12.88
N ARG A 195 -4.57 11.90 -13.91
CA ARG A 195 -3.49 12.45 -14.75
C ARG A 195 -3.85 13.73 -15.50
N GLU A 196 -5.12 13.95 -15.78
CA GLU A 196 -5.63 15.15 -16.45
C GLU A 196 -5.92 16.29 -15.47
N ASP A 197 -5.78 16.06 -14.17
CA ASP A 197 -5.98 17.04 -13.13
C ASP A 197 -4.63 17.56 -12.61
N GLU A 198 -4.62 18.81 -12.20
CA GLU A 198 -3.45 19.46 -11.61
C GLU A 198 -3.59 19.51 -10.09
N TYR A 199 -2.46 19.68 -9.39
CA TYR A 199 -2.49 19.92 -7.96
C TYR A 199 -3.49 21.04 -7.59
N PRO A 200 -4.36 20.86 -6.62
CA PRO A 200 -4.42 19.79 -5.63
C PRO A 200 -5.32 18.58 -5.99
N PHE A 201 -5.47 18.21 -7.24
CA PHE A 201 -6.20 17.03 -7.71
C PHE A 201 -7.66 16.97 -7.21
N LYS A 202 -8.40 18.02 -7.44
CA LYS A 202 -9.78 18.20 -6.92
C LYS A 202 -10.75 17.09 -7.33
N SER A 203 -10.50 16.44 -8.47
CA SER A 203 -11.31 15.30 -8.93
C SER A 203 -11.26 14.09 -7.96
N LEU A 204 -10.23 14.03 -7.11
CA LEU A 204 -10.09 12.96 -6.10
C LEU A 204 -10.81 13.28 -4.79
N HIS A 205 -11.09 14.56 -4.49
CA HIS A 205 -11.57 14.99 -3.18
C HIS A 205 -12.91 14.34 -2.81
N ASP A 206 -13.88 14.30 -3.72
CA ASP A 206 -15.17 13.63 -3.50
C ASP A 206 -14.99 12.13 -3.23
N ARG A 207 -14.11 11.47 -3.96
CA ARG A 207 -13.83 10.06 -3.79
C ARG A 207 -13.19 9.76 -2.42
N ILE A 208 -12.23 10.59 -2.01
CA ILE A 208 -11.61 10.49 -0.69
C ILE A 208 -12.65 10.72 0.40
N HIS A 209 -13.53 11.73 0.23
CA HIS A 209 -14.58 12.04 1.19
C HIS A 209 -15.58 10.89 1.35
N ARG A 210 -16.04 10.29 0.25
CA ARG A 210 -16.95 9.14 0.29
C ARG A 210 -16.33 7.92 1.00
N LEU A 211 -15.03 7.66 0.79
CA LEU A 211 -14.32 6.61 1.50
C LEU A 211 -14.17 6.96 2.99
N TYR A 212 -13.91 8.23 3.31
CA TYR A 212 -13.84 8.71 4.69
C TYR A 212 -15.17 8.52 5.43
N ASP A 213 -16.29 8.89 4.81
CA ASP A 213 -17.62 8.70 5.39
C ASP A 213 -17.94 7.21 5.64
N ALA A 214 -17.49 6.33 4.74
CA ALA A 214 -17.76 4.90 4.84
C ALA A 214 -16.83 4.17 5.84
N TYR A 215 -15.53 4.44 5.82
CA TYR A 215 -14.53 3.69 6.58
C TYR A 215 -14.08 4.36 7.87
N GLY A 216 -14.23 5.68 7.97
CA GLY A 216 -13.60 6.47 9.02
C GLY A 216 -12.07 6.57 8.88
N PRO A 217 -11.43 7.51 9.60
CA PRO A 217 -9.99 7.78 9.45
C PRO A 217 -9.09 6.65 9.96
N GLU A 218 -9.61 5.76 10.81
CA GLU A 218 -8.85 4.64 11.39
C GLU A 218 -8.61 3.48 10.42
N ARG A 219 -9.32 3.47 9.27
CA ARG A 219 -9.23 2.42 8.26
C ARG A 219 -8.86 2.94 6.88
N LEU A 220 -8.33 4.15 6.80
CA LEU A 220 -7.82 4.78 5.60
C LEU A 220 -6.33 5.07 5.76
N PHE A 221 -5.53 4.70 4.75
CA PHE A 221 -4.08 4.82 4.81
C PHE A 221 -3.59 5.63 3.61
N TRP A 222 -3.05 6.81 3.89
CA TRP A 222 -2.39 7.62 2.88
C TRP A 222 -1.22 6.88 2.23
N GLY A 223 -0.96 7.13 0.95
CA GLY A 223 0.19 6.60 0.23
C GLY A 223 0.35 7.20 -1.15
N THR A 224 1.53 7.10 -1.72
CA THR A 224 1.84 7.75 -3.00
C THR A 224 1.87 6.81 -4.19
N ASP A 225 2.44 5.61 -4.05
CA ASP A 225 2.89 4.82 -5.21
C ASP A 225 3.90 5.62 -6.06
N ILE A 226 4.85 6.31 -5.36
CA ILE A 226 5.67 7.43 -5.87
C ILE A 226 6.32 7.18 -7.23
N THR A 227 6.75 5.94 -7.51
CA THR A 227 7.41 5.59 -8.76
C THR A 227 6.51 5.70 -10.00
N ARG A 228 5.20 5.83 -9.80
CA ARG A 228 4.19 6.06 -10.86
C ARG A 228 3.78 7.52 -11.02
N LEU A 229 4.11 8.37 -10.06
CA LEU A 229 3.68 9.77 -10.06
C LEU A 229 4.51 10.60 -11.05
N SER A 230 3.98 10.80 -12.25
CA SER A 230 4.59 11.67 -13.27
C SER A 230 4.16 13.14 -13.18
N ASN A 231 3.05 13.42 -12.51
CA ASN A 231 2.39 14.72 -12.42
C ASN A 231 2.32 15.27 -10.99
N CYS A 232 2.98 14.62 -10.03
CA CYS A 232 2.91 14.98 -8.63
C CYS A 232 4.24 14.67 -7.93
N THR A 233 4.74 15.60 -7.14
CA THR A 233 5.87 15.34 -6.25
C THR A 233 5.39 14.69 -4.95
N TRP A 234 6.29 14.03 -4.22
CA TRP A 234 5.93 13.45 -2.91
C TRP A 234 5.42 14.52 -1.93
N ARG A 235 6.08 15.69 -1.91
CA ARG A 235 5.63 16.83 -1.10
C ARG A 235 4.21 17.30 -1.45
N GLN A 236 3.86 17.36 -2.73
CA GLN A 236 2.50 17.68 -3.15
C GLN A 236 1.49 16.60 -2.73
N ALA A 237 1.87 15.32 -2.79
CA ALA A 237 1.02 14.24 -2.31
C ALA A 237 0.78 14.34 -0.79
N VAL A 238 1.78 14.77 0.00
CA VAL A 238 1.62 15.07 1.44
C VAL A 238 0.70 16.27 1.64
N SER A 239 1.01 17.41 1.01
CA SER A 239 0.26 18.67 1.23
C SER A 239 -1.19 18.57 0.75
N MET A 240 -1.50 17.75 -0.25
CA MET A 240 -2.88 17.48 -0.66
C MET A 240 -3.75 17.01 0.53
N PHE A 241 -3.24 16.11 1.35
CA PHE A 241 -3.99 15.61 2.52
C PHE A 241 -3.88 16.52 3.75
N THR A 242 -2.74 17.16 3.96
CA THR A 242 -2.51 17.97 5.15
C THR A 242 -3.04 19.39 5.02
N GLU A 243 -3.18 19.94 3.81
CA GLU A 243 -3.51 21.34 3.56
C GLU A 243 -4.80 21.52 2.73
N GLU A 244 -5.07 20.63 1.74
CA GLU A 244 -6.09 20.86 0.72
C GLU A 244 -7.44 20.15 0.99
N LEU A 245 -7.55 19.37 2.08
CA LEU A 245 -8.78 18.71 2.51
C LEU A 245 -9.31 19.35 3.82
N PRO A 246 -9.99 20.52 3.73
CA PRO A 246 -10.36 21.30 4.91
C PRO A 246 -11.42 20.64 5.81
N TRP A 247 -12.09 19.61 5.33
CA TRP A 247 -13.05 18.82 6.09
C TRP A 247 -12.39 17.74 6.98
N LEU A 248 -11.10 17.45 6.80
CA LEU A 248 -10.34 16.59 7.71
C LEU A 248 -9.91 17.38 8.95
N SER A 249 -10.26 16.90 10.13
CA SER A 249 -9.70 17.43 11.37
C SER A 249 -8.21 17.08 11.50
N GLU A 250 -7.47 17.80 12.33
CA GLU A 250 -6.04 17.49 12.58
C GLU A 250 -5.84 16.09 13.16
N ASN A 251 -6.80 15.59 13.94
CA ASN A 251 -6.79 14.21 14.42
C ASN A 251 -6.95 13.20 13.26
N ASP A 252 -7.88 13.44 12.34
CA ASP A 252 -8.11 12.57 11.20
C ASP A 252 -6.92 12.55 10.23
N LYS A 253 -6.32 13.72 9.99
CA LYS A 253 -5.06 13.81 9.25
C LYS A 253 -3.97 12.96 9.92
N THR A 254 -3.82 13.05 11.24
CA THR A 254 -2.83 12.26 11.98
C THR A 254 -3.08 10.76 11.84
N LEU A 255 -4.34 10.33 11.87
CA LEU A 255 -4.71 8.93 11.67
C LEU A 255 -4.40 8.48 10.23
N ILE A 256 -4.95 9.16 9.25
CA ILE A 256 -4.83 8.78 7.82
C ILE A 256 -3.38 8.81 7.35
N MET A 257 -2.59 9.80 7.78
CA MET A 257 -1.21 9.99 7.34
C MET A 257 -0.22 8.97 7.92
N GLY A 258 -0.58 8.24 9.01
CA GLY A 258 0.37 7.23 9.53
C GLY A 258 -0.09 6.45 10.76
N GLU A 259 -0.77 7.08 11.73
CA GLU A 259 -1.09 6.39 13.00
C GLU A 259 -2.04 5.20 12.80
N ALA A 260 -3.03 5.30 11.92
CA ALA A 260 -3.97 4.21 11.64
C ALA A 260 -3.24 3.03 10.98
N LEU A 261 -2.39 3.29 10.00
CA LEU A 261 -1.56 2.29 9.35
C LEU A 261 -0.61 1.59 10.35
N SER A 262 0.08 2.37 11.18
CA SER A 262 0.98 1.87 12.21
C SER A 262 0.28 0.85 13.14
N ARG A 263 -0.93 1.18 13.59
CA ARG A 263 -1.76 0.28 14.44
C ARG A 263 -2.24 -0.95 13.67
N TRP A 264 -2.64 -0.76 12.41
CA TRP A 264 -3.18 -1.85 11.59
C TRP A 264 -2.14 -2.93 11.28
N PHE A 265 -0.93 -2.49 10.92
CA PHE A 265 0.18 -3.39 10.60
C PHE A 265 1.01 -3.80 11.83
N ASN A 266 0.69 -3.27 13.01
CA ASN A 266 1.49 -3.46 14.23
C ASN A 266 2.98 -3.17 13.99
N TRP A 267 3.26 -2.06 13.28
CA TRP A 267 4.59 -1.59 12.95
C TRP A 267 4.68 -0.08 13.19
N ARG A 268 5.63 0.33 14.01
CA ARG A 268 5.87 1.73 14.31
C ARG A 268 7.33 2.06 14.04
N PRO A 269 7.61 2.86 12.98
CA PRO A 269 8.95 3.37 12.76
C PRO A 269 9.34 4.33 13.90
N SER A 270 10.62 4.36 14.24
CA SER A 270 11.14 5.39 15.14
C SER A 270 10.99 6.77 14.51
N PRO A 271 10.70 7.83 15.29
CA PRO A 271 10.72 9.17 14.75
C PRO A 271 12.12 9.46 14.15
N ALA A 272 12.15 9.98 12.93
CA ALA A 272 13.43 10.47 12.38
C ALA A 272 13.99 11.52 13.34
N GLU A 273 15.25 11.38 13.75
CA GLU A 273 15.92 12.47 14.46
C GLU A 273 15.91 13.70 13.54
N PRO A 274 15.57 14.89 14.05
CA PRO A 274 15.64 16.10 13.24
C PRO A 274 17.06 16.22 12.73
N ALA A 275 17.21 16.36 11.39
CA ALA A 275 18.51 16.55 10.77
C ALA A 275 19.27 17.61 11.57
N SER A 276 20.41 17.25 12.17
CA SER A 276 21.22 18.19 12.92
C SER A 276 21.56 19.34 11.99
N ALA A 277 21.14 20.56 12.36
CA ALA A 277 21.49 21.74 11.57
C ALA A 277 23.00 21.72 11.35
N ALA A 278 23.40 21.62 10.09
CA ALA A 278 24.82 21.72 9.74
C ALA A 278 25.38 23.03 10.33
N PRO A 279 26.53 23.01 11.00
CA PRO A 279 27.12 24.22 11.54
C PRO A 279 27.37 25.22 10.39
N ARG A 280 26.92 26.44 10.60
CA ARG A 280 27.12 27.57 9.66
C ARG A 280 28.61 27.90 9.46
#